data_b0c9251d4337752a032cd412f29a0dc2
#
_entry.id   b0c9251d4337752a032cd412f29a0dc2
#
_cell.length_a   1.000
_cell.length_b   1.000
_cell.length_c   1.000
_cell.angle_alpha   90.00
_cell.angle_beta   90.00
_cell.angle_gamma   90.00
#
_symmetry.space_group_name_H-M   'P 1'
#
loop_
_entity.id
_entity.type
_entity.pdbx_description
1 polymer ?
#
loop_
_entity_poly.entity_id
_entity_poly.type
_entity_poly.pdbx_seq_one_letter_code
_entity_poly.pdbx_strand_id
1 'polypeptide(L)'
;LAHPTGRLNIQRMEELCKVLSDLKNAGHEIILVSSGAIAMGFGKLNLRQRPKDTPTKQASAAVGQCELMYMYDKLFTEYSHTVAQLLITAPDIADGGNRKQNFHNTIERLLELGALPVINENDTISTEEFGIGDNDTLSAVVAATVHADLLVLLSDIDGLYDGDPHKNPDAKLIHTVKRIDEHILALGGGSGSELGTGGMATKLTAAVTATEAGCEMVIANGAKLKQLYDIVDGGHVGTRFLRKQAEA
;
A
#
# COMPACT_ATOMS: atom_id res chain seq x y z
N LEU A 1 2.72 10.20 3.55
CA LEU A 1 2.45 11.35 2.66
C LEU A 1 2.02 12.63 3.42
N ALA A 2 1.49 12.52 4.62
CA ALA A 2 1.12 13.66 5.45
C ALA A 2 2.11 13.87 6.61
N HIS A 3 2.31 15.12 7.01
CA HIS A 3 2.98 15.48 8.24
C HIS A 3 2.10 15.15 9.47
N PRO A 4 2.66 15.09 10.69
CA PRO A 4 1.85 14.90 11.91
C PRO A 4 0.76 15.96 12.11
N THR A 5 0.91 17.12 11.47
CA THR A 5 -0.07 18.21 11.45
C THR A 5 -1.29 17.91 10.55
N GLY A 6 -1.31 16.79 9.83
CA GLY A 6 -2.31 16.46 8.82
C GLY A 6 -2.12 17.19 7.47
N ARG A 7 -1.12 18.05 7.37
CA ARG A 7 -0.80 18.72 6.09
C ARG A 7 0.03 17.80 5.21
N LEU A 8 -0.17 17.94 3.90
CA LEU A 8 0.55 17.18 2.89
C LEU A 8 2.07 17.42 3.00
N ASN A 9 2.85 16.35 2.96
CA ASN A 9 4.29 16.42 2.73
C ASN A 9 4.53 16.53 1.21
N ILE A 10 4.58 17.77 0.74
CA ILE A 10 4.67 18.10 -0.69
C ILE A 10 5.90 17.44 -1.33
N GLN A 11 7.08 17.63 -0.74
CA GLN A 11 8.32 17.08 -1.27
C GLN A 11 8.24 15.57 -1.46
N ARG A 12 7.68 14.85 -0.47
CA ARG A 12 7.56 13.39 -0.55
C ARG A 12 6.56 12.94 -1.61
N MET A 13 5.48 13.69 -1.78
CA MET A 13 4.48 13.39 -2.79
C MET A 13 5.00 13.68 -4.20
N GLU A 14 5.70 14.78 -4.39
CA GLU A 14 6.38 15.12 -5.65
C GLU A 14 7.41 14.04 -6.04
N GLU A 15 8.26 13.62 -5.09
CA GLU A 15 9.24 12.58 -5.34
C GLU A 15 8.57 11.23 -5.70
N LEU A 16 7.50 10.85 -5.00
CA LEU A 16 6.74 9.64 -5.33
C LEU A 16 6.16 9.71 -6.74
N CYS A 17 5.45 10.79 -7.07
CA CYS A 17 4.83 10.93 -8.39
C CYS A 17 5.90 10.95 -9.50
N LYS A 18 7.04 11.59 -9.26
CA LYS A 18 8.16 11.62 -10.21
C LYS A 18 8.72 10.22 -10.46
N VAL A 19 9.03 9.45 -9.41
CA VAL A 19 9.60 8.10 -9.54
C VAL A 19 8.60 7.16 -10.24
N LEU A 20 7.32 7.20 -9.85
CA LEU A 20 6.31 6.36 -10.49
C LEU A 20 6.07 6.73 -11.95
N SER A 21 6.11 8.02 -12.29
CA SER A 21 6.00 8.49 -13.67
C SER A 21 7.17 8.00 -14.53
N ASP A 22 8.37 8.04 -13.99
CA ASP A 22 9.57 7.60 -14.69
C ASP A 22 9.55 6.09 -14.93
N LEU A 23 9.17 5.29 -13.93
CA LEU A 23 8.95 3.84 -14.07
C LEU A 23 7.85 3.53 -15.11
N LYS A 24 6.76 4.29 -15.11
CA LYS A 24 5.70 4.13 -16.12
C LYS A 24 6.21 4.47 -17.52
N ASN A 25 7.02 5.50 -17.68
CA ASN A 25 7.67 5.85 -18.95
C ASN A 25 8.68 4.78 -19.40
N ALA A 26 9.29 4.06 -18.46
CA ALA A 26 10.16 2.92 -18.75
C ALA A 26 9.39 1.67 -19.21
N GLY A 27 8.05 1.70 -19.23
CA GLY A 27 7.19 0.63 -19.73
C GLY A 27 6.55 -0.23 -18.65
N HIS A 28 6.69 0.11 -17.38
CA HIS A 28 6.01 -0.61 -16.30
C HIS A 28 4.55 -0.17 -16.16
N GLU A 29 3.66 -1.11 -15.95
CA GLU A 29 2.29 -0.84 -15.54
C GLU A 29 2.26 -0.55 -14.03
N ILE A 30 1.74 0.62 -13.65
CA ILE A 30 1.75 1.10 -12.27
C ILE A 30 0.33 1.20 -11.73
N ILE A 31 0.11 0.58 -10.58
CA ILE A 31 -1.10 0.73 -9.76
C ILE A 31 -0.65 1.27 -8.40
N LEU A 32 -1.25 2.36 -7.94
CA LEU A 32 -0.93 2.98 -6.67
C LEU A 32 -2.04 2.73 -5.65
N VAL A 33 -1.76 1.98 -4.59
CA VAL A 33 -2.64 1.92 -3.42
C VAL A 33 -2.17 2.97 -2.42
N SER A 34 -3.01 3.95 -2.14
CA SER A 34 -2.64 5.13 -1.36
C SER A 34 -3.37 5.20 -0.03
N SER A 35 -2.71 5.77 0.97
CA SER A 35 -3.27 6.09 2.28
C SER A 35 -3.23 7.58 2.55
N GLY A 36 -3.85 8.01 3.64
CA GLY A 36 -3.69 9.36 4.16
C GLY A 36 -4.92 10.26 3.99
N ALA A 37 -6.01 9.76 3.42
CA ALA A 37 -7.24 10.52 3.26
C ALA A 37 -7.75 11.12 4.60
N ILE A 38 -7.86 10.29 5.64
CA ILE A 38 -8.29 10.76 6.98
C ILE A 38 -7.34 11.84 7.52
N ALA A 39 -6.02 11.65 7.36
CA ALA A 39 -5.05 12.61 7.85
C ALA A 39 -5.11 13.95 7.11
N MET A 40 -5.26 13.92 5.80
CA MET A 40 -5.40 15.14 4.99
C MET A 40 -6.72 15.87 5.28
N GLY A 41 -7.82 15.13 5.44
CA GLY A 41 -9.10 15.72 5.80
C GLY A 41 -9.10 16.34 7.18
N PHE A 42 -8.48 15.67 8.16
CA PHE A 42 -8.26 16.21 9.49
C PHE A 42 -7.53 17.58 9.42
N GLY A 43 -6.44 17.66 8.65
CA GLY A 43 -5.69 18.89 8.46
C GLY A 43 -6.51 19.98 7.73
N LYS A 44 -7.25 19.61 6.67
CA LYS A 44 -8.06 20.56 5.89
C LYS A 44 -9.26 21.11 6.66
N LEU A 45 -9.88 20.27 7.50
CA LEU A 45 -10.97 20.66 8.39
C LEU A 45 -10.47 21.44 9.63
N ASN A 46 -9.16 21.62 9.80
CA ASN A 46 -8.54 22.29 10.94
C ASN A 46 -9.02 21.73 12.29
N LEU A 47 -9.22 20.41 12.38
CA LEU A 47 -9.61 19.76 13.62
C LEU A 47 -8.45 19.87 14.64
N ARG A 48 -8.80 20.12 15.91
CA ARG A 48 -7.78 20.30 16.98
C ARG A 48 -7.06 19.01 17.35
N GLN A 49 -7.72 17.87 17.16
CA GLN A 49 -7.21 16.55 17.50
C GLN A 49 -7.58 15.56 16.39
N ARG A 50 -6.75 14.53 16.22
CA ARG A 50 -7.04 13.44 15.28
C ARG A 50 -8.35 12.77 15.70
N PRO A 51 -9.31 12.55 14.76
CA PRO A 51 -10.61 12.01 15.08
C PRO A 51 -10.48 10.59 15.64
N LYS A 52 -11.25 10.31 16.70
CA LYS A 52 -11.30 8.98 17.33
C LYS A 52 -12.62 8.26 17.01
N ASP A 53 -13.70 9.03 16.86
CA ASP A 53 -15.02 8.50 16.53
C ASP A 53 -15.17 8.25 15.02
N THR A 54 -15.93 7.22 14.69
CA THR A 54 -16.13 6.76 13.31
C THR A 54 -16.75 7.83 12.41
N PRO A 55 -17.83 8.56 12.79
CA PRO A 55 -18.40 9.58 11.93
C PRO A 55 -17.41 10.70 11.56
N THR A 56 -16.58 11.14 12.51
CA THR A 56 -15.58 12.19 12.23
C THR A 56 -14.43 11.67 11.38
N LYS A 57 -14.01 10.38 11.56
CA LYS A 57 -13.05 9.72 10.67
C LYS A 57 -13.58 9.65 9.24
N GLN A 58 -14.83 9.18 9.05
CA GLN A 58 -15.50 9.07 7.75
C GLN A 58 -15.63 10.44 7.06
N ALA A 59 -16.09 11.45 7.79
CA ALA A 59 -16.16 12.82 7.27
C ALA A 59 -14.79 13.38 6.89
N SER A 60 -13.77 13.11 7.70
CA SER A 60 -12.38 13.49 7.38
C SER A 60 -11.88 12.75 6.13
N ALA A 61 -12.17 11.46 5.99
CA ALA A 61 -11.81 10.69 4.80
C ALA A 61 -12.45 11.27 3.54
N ALA A 62 -13.74 11.62 3.59
CA ALA A 62 -14.44 12.22 2.45
C ALA A 62 -13.78 13.52 1.97
N VAL A 63 -13.43 14.42 2.89
CA VAL A 63 -12.74 15.68 2.56
C VAL A 63 -11.31 15.43 2.08
N GLY A 64 -10.60 14.55 2.78
CA GLY A 64 -9.18 14.30 2.50
C GLY A 64 -8.95 13.49 1.23
N GLN A 65 -9.84 12.59 0.87
CA GLN A 65 -9.75 11.82 -0.38
C GLN A 65 -9.85 12.74 -1.60
N CYS A 66 -10.74 13.72 -1.56
CA CYS A 66 -10.85 14.73 -2.61
C CYS A 66 -9.53 15.51 -2.79
N GLU A 67 -8.93 15.95 -1.68
CA GLU A 67 -7.65 16.66 -1.69
C GLU A 67 -6.50 15.78 -2.18
N LEU A 68 -6.46 14.53 -1.74
CA LEU A 68 -5.44 13.56 -2.12
C LEU A 68 -5.46 13.32 -3.63
N MET A 69 -6.63 13.10 -4.21
CA MET A 69 -6.78 12.91 -5.65
C MET A 69 -6.45 14.15 -6.46
N TYR A 70 -6.86 15.33 -5.98
CA TYR A 70 -6.48 16.60 -6.62
C TYR A 70 -4.95 16.74 -6.70
N MET A 71 -4.23 16.38 -5.64
CA MET A 71 -2.77 16.45 -5.61
C MET A 71 -2.12 15.41 -6.54
N TYR A 72 -2.64 14.19 -6.58
CA TYR A 72 -2.15 13.18 -7.52
C TYR A 72 -2.39 13.60 -8.96
N ASP A 73 -3.60 14.05 -9.30
CA ASP A 73 -3.93 14.51 -10.64
C ASP A 73 -3.01 15.65 -11.08
N LYS A 74 -2.84 16.66 -10.21
CA LYS A 74 -1.94 17.78 -10.48
C LYS A 74 -0.50 17.32 -10.76
N LEU A 75 0.07 16.47 -9.91
CA LEU A 75 1.47 16.09 -10.00
C LEU A 75 1.75 15.11 -11.14
N PHE A 76 0.86 14.14 -11.39
CA PHE A 76 1.01 13.22 -12.50
C PHE A 76 0.76 13.89 -13.86
N THR A 77 -0.09 14.91 -13.92
CA THR A 77 -0.30 15.71 -15.13
C THR A 77 0.98 16.46 -15.57
N GLU A 78 1.83 16.86 -14.64
CA GLU A 78 3.16 17.45 -14.96
C GLU A 78 4.02 16.51 -15.82
N TYR A 79 3.79 15.18 -15.72
CA TYR A 79 4.47 14.14 -16.50
C TYR A 79 3.58 13.54 -17.60
N SER A 80 2.46 14.19 -17.94
CA SER A 80 1.50 13.75 -18.97
C SER A 80 0.82 12.42 -18.66
N HIS A 81 0.63 12.07 -17.38
CA HIS A 81 -0.12 10.89 -16.96
C HIS A 81 -1.52 11.25 -16.47
N THR A 82 -2.49 10.47 -16.91
CA THR A 82 -3.87 10.52 -16.42
C THR A 82 -4.02 9.57 -15.25
N VAL A 83 -4.58 10.05 -14.13
CA VAL A 83 -4.90 9.22 -12.97
C VAL A 83 -6.38 8.82 -12.96
N ALA A 84 -6.69 7.66 -12.41
CA ALA A 84 -8.05 7.20 -12.22
C ALA A 84 -8.27 6.76 -10.79
N GLN A 85 -9.31 7.28 -10.12
CA GLN A 85 -9.65 6.92 -8.74
C GLN A 85 -10.52 5.69 -8.68
N LEU A 86 -10.15 4.72 -7.81
CA LEU A 86 -11.00 3.61 -7.39
C LEU A 86 -11.09 3.59 -5.86
N LEU A 87 -12.32 3.59 -5.34
CA LEU A 87 -12.57 3.41 -3.91
C LEU A 87 -13.30 2.08 -3.71
N ILE A 88 -12.71 1.22 -2.91
CA ILE A 88 -13.18 -0.15 -2.70
C ILE A 88 -13.23 -0.47 -1.20
N THR A 89 -14.04 -1.43 -0.85
CA THR A 89 -14.06 -2.03 0.48
C THR A 89 -13.66 -3.50 0.39
N ALA A 90 -13.23 -4.07 1.51
CA ALA A 90 -12.88 -5.49 1.58
C ALA A 90 -13.95 -6.42 1.02
N PRO A 91 -15.24 -6.25 1.40
CA PRO A 91 -16.29 -7.10 0.87
C PRO A 91 -16.44 -7.02 -0.66
N ASP A 92 -16.08 -5.89 -1.28
CA ASP A 92 -16.21 -5.73 -2.72
C ASP A 92 -15.29 -6.68 -3.51
N ILE A 93 -14.20 -7.13 -2.88
CA ILE A 93 -13.19 -7.97 -3.54
C ILE A 93 -13.13 -9.38 -2.96
N ALA A 94 -13.57 -9.60 -1.71
CA ALA A 94 -13.43 -10.88 -1.01
C ALA A 94 -14.32 -11.99 -1.59
N ASP A 95 -15.54 -11.68 -2.01
CA ASP A 95 -16.59 -12.67 -2.30
C ASP A 95 -16.53 -13.33 -3.68
N GLY A 96 -15.51 -13.05 -4.51
CA GLY A 96 -15.36 -13.69 -5.83
C GLY A 96 -16.52 -13.45 -6.82
N GLY A 97 -17.45 -12.55 -6.49
CA GLY A 97 -18.62 -12.25 -7.29
C GLY A 97 -18.40 -11.19 -8.37
N ASN A 98 -19.50 -10.71 -8.95
CA ASN A 98 -19.50 -9.73 -10.03
C ASN A 98 -18.71 -8.44 -9.69
N ARG A 99 -18.64 -8.04 -8.42
CA ARG A 99 -17.90 -6.84 -8.00
C ARG A 99 -16.40 -7.01 -8.21
N LYS A 100 -15.85 -8.15 -7.79
CA LYS A 100 -14.42 -8.47 -8.01
C LYS A 100 -14.09 -8.50 -9.50
N GLN A 101 -14.93 -9.14 -10.31
CA GLN A 101 -14.72 -9.18 -11.75
C GLN A 101 -14.81 -7.79 -12.40
N ASN A 102 -15.79 -6.96 -12.00
CA ASN A 102 -15.92 -5.59 -12.49
C ASN A 102 -14.71 -4.73 -12.09
N PHE A 103 -14.20 -4.90 -10.87
CA PHE A 103 -12.99 -4.23 -10.41
C PHE A 103 -11.77 -4.62 -11.26
N HIS A 104 -11.54 -5.91 -11.45
CA HIS A 104 -10.48 -6.44 -12.31
C HIS A 104 -10.57 -5.87 -13.74
N ASN A 105 -11.72 -6.01 -14.40
CA ASN A 105 -11.94 -5.50 -15.76
C ASN A 105 -11.71 -3.98 -15.86
N THR A 106 -12.09 -3.24 -14.82
CA THR A 106 -11.89 -1.78 -14.78
C THR A 106 -10.41 -1.44 -14.73
N ILE A 107 -9.63 -2.12 -13.88
CA ILE A 107 -8.19 -1.88 -13.80
C ILE A 107 -7.49 -2.25 -15.10
N GLU A 108 -7.76 -3.44 -15.65
CA GLU A 108 -7.19 -3.85 -16.94
C GLU A 108 -7.47 -2.79 -18.01
N ARG A 109 -8.73 -2.35 -18.10
CA ARG A 109 -9.10 -1.34 -19.10
C ARG A 109 -8.41 0.00 -18.90
N LEU A 110 -8.22 0.42 -17.64
CA LEU A 110 -7.47 1.65 -17.31
C LEU A 110 -6.00 1.55 -17.72
N LEU A 111 -5.37 0.41 -17.45
CA LEU A 111 -3.98 0.16 -17.84
C LEU A 111 -3.83 0.16 -19.38
N GLU A 112 -4.70 -0.52 -20.10
CA GLU A 112 -4.76 -0.51 -21.58
C GLU A 112 -4.93 0.91 -22.15
N LEU A 113 -5.70 1.76 -21.48
CA LEU A 113 -5.89 3.16 -21.85
C LEU A 113 -4.72 4.07 -21.42
N GLY A 114 -3.69 3.51 -20.78
CA GLY A 114 -2.52 4.23 -20.31
C GLY A 114 -2.75 5.06 -19.05
N ALA A 115 -3.91 4.93 -18.39
CA ALA A 115 -4.16 5.60 -17.12
C ALA A 115 -3.39 4.92 -15.97
N LEU A 116 -3.18 5.67 -14.87
CA LEU A 116 -2.60 5.19 -13.63
C LEU A 116 -3.71 5.06 -12.58
N PRO A 117 -4.12 3.81 -12.21
CA PRO A 117 -5.10 3.61 -11.16
C PRO A 117 -4.55 4.02 -9.79
N VAL A 118 -5.29 4.86 -9.07
CA VAL A 118 -5.04 5.22 -7.67
C VAL A 118 -6.18 4.65 -6.84
N ILE A 119 -5.85 3.68 -6.01
CA ILE A 119 -6.81 2.91 -5.22
C ILE A 119 -6.69 3.30 -3.76
N ASN A 120 -7.81 3.42 -3.08
CA ASN A 120 -7.86 3.55 -1.62
C ASN A 120 -9.10 2.81 -1.09
N GLU A 121 -9.10 2.57 0.22
CA GLU A 121 -10.32 2.10 0.88
C GLU A 121 -11.39 3.18 0.83
N ASN A 122 -12.65 2.75 0.67
CA ASN A 122 -13.80 3.64 0.80
C ASN A 122 -14.14 3.86 2.27
N ASP A 123 -13.27 4.60 2.96
CA ASP A 123 -13.42 4.94 4.37
C ASP A 123 -14.78 5.58 4.72
N THR A 124 -15.50 6.11 3.73
CA THR A 124 -16.80 6.78 3.99
C THR A 124 -17.92 5.81 4.33
N ILE A 125 -17.82 4.56 3.90
CA ILE A 125 -18.81 3.49 4.11
C ILE A 125 -18.21 2.23 4.71
N SER A 126 -16.89 2.19 4.89
CA SER A 126 -16.20 1.08 5.54
C SER A 126 -16.59 0.99 7.01
N THR A 127 -16.85 -0.23 7.47
CA THR A 127 -17.15 -0.51 8.88
C THR A 127 -15.96 -1.20 9.52
N GLU A 128 -15.61 -0.84 10.75
CA GLU A 128 -14.48 -1.41 11.51
C GLU A 128 -14.59 -2.94 11.71
N GLU A 129 -15.79 -3.50 11.54
CA GLU A 129 -16.08 -4.93 11.72
C GLU A 129 -15.50 -5.81 10.61
N PHE A 130 -15.19 -5.28 9.44
CA PHE A 130 -14.70 -6.07 8.30
C PHE A 130 -13.19 -5.96 8.05
N GLY A 131 -12.44 -5.35 8.95
CA GLY A 131 -11.04 -5.67 9.21
C GLY A 131 -10.01 -5.46 8.09
N ILE A 132 -10.29 -4.74 7.00
CA ILE A 132 -9.22 -4.18 6.18
C ILE A 132 -9.00 -2.71 6.59
N GLY A 133 -8.71 -2.43 7.84
CA GLY A 133 -8.29 -1.11 8.29
C GLY A 133 -6.84 -0.80 7.94
N ASP A 134 -6.26 -1.55 6.99
CA ASP A 134 -4.86 -1.44 6.63
C ASP A 134 -4.67 -1.61 5.11
N ASN A 135 -4.11 -0.57 4.50
CA ASN A 135 -3.82 -0.58 3.06
C ASN A 135 -2.76 -1.63 2.67
N ASP A 136 -2.04 -2.23 3.60
CA ASP A 136 -1.14 -3.35 3.32
C ASP A 136 -1.95 -4.55 2.82
N THR A 137 -3.00 -4.94 3.57
CA THR A 137 -3.90 -6.03 3.16
C THR A 137 -4.67 -5.68 1.88
N LEU A 138 -5.18 -4.44 1.77
CA LEU A 138 -5.86 -3.97 0.56
C LEU A 138 -4.96 -4.10 -0.66
N SER A 139 -3.69 -3.65 -0.57
CA SER A 139 -2.74 -3.71 -1.67
C SER A 139 -2.41 -5.14 -2.09
N ALA A 140 -2.31 -6.08 -1.14
CA ALA A 140 -2.10 -7.49 -1.44
C ALA A 140 -3.29 -8.13 -2.17
N VAL A 141 -4.51 -7.80 -1.74
CA VAL A 141 -5.74 -8.28 -2.41
C VAL A 141 -5.88 -7.68 -3.81
N VAL A 142 -5.53 -6.40 -3.98
CA VAL A 142 -5.46 -5.76 -5.31
C VAL A 142 -4.44 -6.49 -6.17
N ALA A 143 -3.20 -6.66 -5.71
CA ALA A 143 -2.13 -7.32 -6.45
C ALA A 143 -2.51 -8.74 -6.86
N ALA A 144 -3.12 -9.51 -5.97
CA ALA A 144 -3.63 -10.85 -6.25
C ALA A 144 -4.76 -10.85 -7.31
N THR A 145 -5.64 -9.84 -7.26
CA THR A 145 -6.80 -9.75 -8.17
C THR A 145 -6.40 -9.39 -9.59
N VAL A 146 -5.38 -8.53 -9.76
CA VAL A 146 -4.89 -8.09 -11.07
C VAL A 146 -3.69 -8.92 -11.56
N HIS A 147 -3.30 -9.97 -10.85
CA HIS A 147 -2.15 -10.81 -11.17
C HIS A 147 -0.85 -9.99 -11.34
N ALA A 148 -0.62 -9.04 -10.43
CA ALA A 148 0.59 -8.23 -10.46
C ALA A 148 1.87 -9.08 -10.29
N ASP A 149 2.94 -8.71 -10.99
CA ASP A 149 4.24 -9.39 -10.86
C ASP A 149 4.93 -9.04 -9.53
N LEU A 150 4.75 -7.80 -9.07
CA LEU A 150 5.44 -7.24 -7.91
C LEU A 150 4.52 -6.31 -7.11
N LEU A 151 4.44 -6.53 -5.81
CA LEU A 151 3.87 -5.62 -4.82
C LEU A 151 4.99 -4.98 -4.00
N VAL A 152 5.01 -3.65 -3.90
CA VAL A 152 5.96 -2.94 -3.03
C VAL A 152 5.20 -2.25 -1.91
N LEU A 153 5.46 -2.64 -0.66
CA LEU A 153 4.95 -1.96 0.53
C LEU A 153 5.99 -0.95 1.03
N LEU A 154 5.64 0.33 0.90
CA LEU A 154 6.46 1.44 1.42
C LEU A 154 6.10 1.69 2.89
N SER A 155 7.05 1.39 3.77
CA SER A 155 6.90 1.46 5.22
C SER A 155 7.85 2.51 5.85
N ASP A 156 7.76 2.69 7.14
CA ASP A 156 8.70 3.46 7.98
C ASP A 156 9.91 2.65 8.44
N ILE A 157 9.93 1.34 8.13
CA ILE A 157 11.03 0.41 8.42
C ILE A 157 11.69 -0.06 7.13
N ASP A 158 12.98 -0.40 7.17
CA ASP A 158 13.72 -0.82 5.97
C ASP A 158 13.29 -2.20 5.42
N GLY A 159 12.64 -3.03 6.23
CA GLY A 159 12.17 -4.37 5.86
C GLY A 159 11.91 -5.23 7.10
N LEU A 160 11.91 -6.56 6.93
CA LEU A 160 11.78 -7.54 8.00
C LEU A 160 13.13 -7.81 8.63
N TYR A 161 13.21 -7.74 9.95
CA TYR A 161 14.42 -8.06 10.74
C TYR A 161 14.24 -9.41 11.45
N ASP A 162 15.35 -10.06 11.80
CA ASP A 162 15.40 -11.30 12.58
C ASP A 162 15.05 -11.09 14.07
N GLY A 163 14.76 -9.87 14.47
CA GLY A 163 14.29 -9.45 15.78
C GLY A 163 13.81 -8.00 15.72
N ASP A 164 13.26 -7.50 16.83
CA ASP A 164 12.80 -6.11 16.91
C ASP A 164 14.01 -5.14 16.96
N PRO A 165 14.28 -4.33 15.91
CA PRO A 165 15.44 -3.44 15.89
C PRO A 165 15.36 -2.32 16.92
N HIS A 166 14.19 -2.02 17.48
CA HIS A 166 14.03 -1.04 18.55
C HIS A 166 14.46 -1.60 19.92
N LYS A 167 14.41 -2.93 20.09
CA LYS A 167 14.79 -3.63 21.33
C LYS A 167 16.16 -4.31 21.22
N ASN A 168 16.55 -4.71 20.03
CA ASN A 168 17.81 -5.39 19.76
C ASN A 168 18.59 -4.63 18.66
N PRO A 169 19.60 -3.83 19.02
CA PRO A 169 20.43 -3.09 18.07
C PRO A 169 21.21 -4.00 17.09
N ASP A 170 21.40 -5.28 17.44
CA ASP A 170 22.11 -6.27 16.61
C ASP A 170 21.17 -7.00 15.64
N ALA A 171 19.87 -6.68 15.63
CA ALA A 171 18.91 -7.26 14.71
C ALA A 171 19.31 -7.01 13.26
N LYS A 172 19.29 -8.05 12.44
CA LYS A 172 19.73 -8.02 11.06
C LYS A 172 18.55 -8.02 10.10
N LEU A 173 18.66 -7.21 9.06
CA LEU A 173 17.67 -7.18 7.99
C LEU A 173 17.71 -8.48 7.20
N ILE A 174 16.55 -9.09 7.00
CA ILE A 174 16.36 -10.27 6.17
C ILE A 174 16.10 -9.81 4.73
N HIS A 175 17.06 -9.96 3.83
CA HIS A 175 16.91 -9.47 2.46
C HIS A 175 15.99 -10.31 1.59
N THR A 176 15.92 -11.62 1.84
CA THR A 176 15.12 -12.54 1.01
C THR A 176 14.43 -13.59 1.86
N VAL A 177 13.13 -13.68 1.70
CA VAL A 177 12.28 -14.73 2.29
C VAL A 177 11.81 -15.64 1.15
N LYS A 178 12.34 -16.87 1.11
CA LYS A 178 11.99 -17.87 0.08
C LYS A 178 10.66 -18.55 0.36
N ARG A 179 10.32 -18.69 1.64
CA ARG A 179 9.09 -19.31 2.11
C ARG A 179 8.67 -18.63 3.41
N ILE A 180 7.39 -18.30 3.51
CA ILE A 180 6.80 -17.74 4.72
C ILE A 180 6.34 -18.94 5.58
N ASP A 181 7.11 -19.25 6.62
CA ASP A 181 6.81 -20.29 7.60
C ASP A 181 6.42 -19.68 8.95
N GLU A 182 6.16 -20.54 9.93
CA GLU A 182 5.79 -20.12 11.28
C GLU A 182 6.86 -19.24 11.94
N HIS A 183 8.14 -19.49 11.65
CA HIS A 183 9.23 -18.68 12.17
C HIS A 183 9.17 -17.25 11.61
N ILE A 184 9.01 -17.09 10.31
CA ILE A 184 8.86 -15.78 9.66
C ILE A 184 7.61 -15.07 10.19
N LEU A 185 6.47 -15.76 10.34
CA LEU A 185 5.25 -15.17 10.87
C LEU A 185 5.42 -14.72 12.33
N ALA A 186 6.17 -15.47 13.14
CA ALA A 186 6.46 -15.09 14.52
C ALA A 186 7.26 -13.79 14.66
N LEU A 187 8.09 -13.43 13.66
CA LEU A 187 8.82 -12.15 13.64
C LEU A 187 7.90 -10.93 13.54
N GLY A 188 6.66 -11.11 13.08
CA GLY A 188 5.64 -10.07 13.06
C GLY A 188 5.02 -9.74 14.42
N GLY A 189 5.44 -10.41 15.50
CA GLY A 189 4.99 -10.12 16.87
C GLY A 189 3.88 -11.02 17.39
N GLY A 190 3.63 -12.18 16.81
CA GLY A 190 2.71 -13.22 17.31
C GLY A 190 1.29 -12.75 17.67
N SER A 191 0.38 -13.66 17.92
CA SER A 191 -1.04 -13.42 18.28
C SER A 191 -1.29 -12.76 19.66
N GLY A 192 -0.32 -12.02 20.20
CA GLY A 192 -0.39 -11.42 21.54
C GLY A 192 0.15 -10.00 21.66
N SER A 193 0.61 -9.36 20.56
CA SER A 193 1.02 -7.96 20.65
C SER A 193 -0.21 -7.05 20.57
N GLU A 194 -0.53 -6.38 21.68
CA GLU A 194 -1.54 -5.30 21.76
C GLU A 194 -1.19 -4.06 20.89
N LEU A 195 -0.17 -4.15 20.07
CA LEU A 195 0.36 -3.05 19.25
C LEU A 195 -0.20 -3.11 17.82
N GLY A 196 -1.46 -2.77 17.70
CA GLY A 196 -1.91 -1.86 16.66
C GLY A 196 -2.08 -2.39 15.26
N THR A 197 -3.08 -1.93 14.71
CA THR A 197 -3.42 -1.75 13.30
C THR A 197 -2.20 -1.23 12.51
N GLY A 198 -1.69 -2.03 11.54
CA GLY A 198 -0.68 -1.61 10.58
C GLY A 198 0.79 -1.96 10.90
N GLY A 199 1.06 -2.91 11.77
CA GLY A 199 2.40 -3.35 12.12
C GLY A 199 3.02 -4.38 11.16
N MET A 200 4.15 -4.99 11.54
CA MET A 200 4.81 -6.03 10.75
C MET A 200 3.89 -7.24 10.52
N ALA A 201 2.98 -7.55 11.45
CA ALA A 201 2.02 -8.64 11.31
C ALA A 201 1.11 -8.46 10.08
N THR A 202 0.59 -7.26 9.83
CA THR A 202 -0.25 -6.98 8.66
C THR A 202 0.54 -7.09 7.36
N LYS A 203 1.81 -6.66 7.35
CA LYS A 203 2.71 -6.79 6.21
C LYS A 203 3.03 -8.25 5.89
N LEU A 204 3.19 -9.09 6.91
CA LEU A 204 3.39 -10.53 6.71
C LEU A 204 2.11 -11.21 6.20
N THR A 205 0.93 -10.80 6.67
CA THR A 205 -0.36 -11.25 6.11
C THR A 205 -0.48 -10.85 4.63
N ALA A 206 -0.12 -9.62 4.30
CA ALA A 206 -0.08 -9.14 2.92
C ALA A 206 0.92 -9.97 2.07
N ALA A 207 2.09 -10.31 2.63
CA ALA A 207 3.09 -11.13 1.95
C ALA A 207 2.56 -12.54 1.65
N VAL A 208 1.85 -13.17 2.59
CA VAL A 208 1.19 -14.47 2.35
C VAL A 208 0.21 -14.36 1.20
N THR A 209 -0.70 -13.38 1.26
CA THR A 209 -1.73 -13.17 0.21
C THR A 209 -1.11 -12.96 -1.17
N ALA A 210 -0.11 -12.08 -1.28
CA ALA A 210 0.53 -11.76 -2.55
C ALA A 210 1.31 -12.96 -3.11
N THR A 211 2.15 -13.62 -2.27
CA THR A 211 3.01 -14.71 -2.73
C THR A 211 2.24 -15.97 -3.08
N GLU A 212 1.13 -16.26 -2.40
CA GLU A 212 0.22 -17.35 -2.75
C GLU A 212 -0.49 -17.12 -4.08
N ALA A 213 -0.75 -15.87 -4.44
CA ALA A 213 -1.31 -15.47 -5.73
C ALA A 213 -0.27 -15.40 -6.86
N GLY A 214 1.01 -15.74 -6.59
CA GLY A 214 2.08 -15.72 -7.58
C GLY A 214 2.77 -14.36 -7.76
N CYS A 215 2.44 -13.37 -6.93
CA CYS A 215 3.04 -12.04 -6.91
C CYS A 215 4.23 -12.01 -5.95
N GLU A 216 5.39 -11.49 -6.37
CA GLU A 216 6.47 -11.18 -5.43
C GLU A 216 6.11 -9.97 -4.59
N MET A 217 6.61 -9.91 -3.34
CA MET A 217 6.39 -8.73 -2.51
C MET A 217 7.70 -8.21 -1.92
N VAL A 218 7.84 -6.88 -1.87
CA VAL A 218 8.97 -6.21 -1.22
C VAL A 218 8.46 -5.25 -0.14
N ILE A 219 9.04 -5.33 1.06
CA ILE A 219 8.91 -4.30 2.09
C ILE A 219 10.14 -3.41 2.00
N ALA A 220 9.94 -2.10 1.83
CA ALA A 220 11.02 -1.13 1.72
C ALA A 220 10.71 0.17 2.45
N ASN A 221 11.76 0.95 2.75
CA ASN A 221 11.60 2.22 3.44
C ASN A 221 11.06 3.31 2.51
N GLY A 222 9.83 3.74 2.77
CA GLY A 222 9.19 4.79 2.01
C GLY A 222 9.82 6.18 2.16
N ALA A 223 10.82 6.37 3.02
CA ALA A 223 11.61 7.60 3.06
C ALA A 223 12.64 7.68 1.91
N LYS A 224 12.95 6.55 1.25
CA LYS A 224 13.98 6.41 0.23
C LYS A 224 13.34 6.00 -1.12
N LEU A 225 12.46 6.84 -1.67
CA LEU A 225 11.61 6.50 -2.83
C LEU A 225 12.40 6.10 -4.09
N LYS A 226 13.61 6.61 -4.26
CA LYS A 226 14.47 6.23 -5.40
C LYS A 226 14.88 4.75 -5.40
N GLN A 227 14.78 4.07 -4.25
CA GLN A 227 15.01 2.63 -4.17
C GLN A 227 14.01 1.82 -5.02
N LEU A 228 12.89 2.41 -5.43
CA LEU A 228 11.93 1.76 -6.33
C LEU A 228 12.58 1.34 -7.67
N TYR A 229 13.54 2.10 -8.18
CA TYR A 229 14.29 1.70 -9.39
C TYR A 229 15.04 0.39 -9.17
N ASP A 230 15.84 0.31 -8.09
CA ASP A 230 16.60 -0.89 -7.76
C ASP A 230 15.67 -2.09 -7.46
N ILE A 231 14.53 -1.84 -6.82
CA ILE A 231 13.55 -2.90 -6.50
C ILE A 231 12.97 -3.50 -7.79
N VAL A 232 12.59 -2.67 -8.75
CA VAL A 232 12.01 -3.10 -10.02
C VAL A 232 13.04 -3.86 -10.85
N ASP A 233 14.32 -3.45 -10.81
CA ASP A 233 15.42 -4.12 -11.47
C ASP A 233 15.89 -5.41 -10.75
N GLY A 234 15.20 -5.83 -9.67
CA GLY A 234 15.53 -7.04 -8.92
C GLY A 234 16.64 -6.88 -7.89
N GLY A 235 17.02 -5.65 -7.56
CA GLY A 235 18.05 -5.32 -6.58
C GLY A 235 17.72 -5.77 -5.14
N HIS A 236 18.75 -5.87 -4.31
CA HIS A 236 18.66 -6.32 -2.91
C HIS A 236 18.32 -5.16 -1.97
N VAL A 237 17.14 -4.57 -2.14
CA VAL A 237 16.62 -3.50 -1.30
C VAL A 237 15.49 -4.02 -0.43
N GLY A 238 15.51 -3.69 0.84
CA GLY A 238 14.47 -4.12 1.79
C GLY A 238 14.43 -5.61 2.00
N THR A 239 13.22 -6.15 2.16
CA THR A 239 12.95 -7.59 2.26
C THR A 239 12.07 -8.04 1.10
N ARG A 240 12.59 -8.91 0.25
CA ARG A 240 11.87 -9.52 -0.88
C ARG A 240 11.31 -10.88 -0.48
N PHE A 241 10.00 -11.04 -0.59
CA PHE A 241 9.28 -12.31 -0.43
C PHE A 241 9.05 -12.90 -1.83
N LEU A 242 9.61 -14.08 -2.07
CA LEU A 242 9.49 -14.74 -3.36
C LEU A 242 8.11 -15.36 -3.53
N ARG A 243 7.59 -15.29 -4.75
CA ARG A 243 6.33 -15.97 -5.09
C ARG A 243 6.42 -17.47 -4.81
N LYS A 244 5.31 -18.06 -4.38
CA LYS A 244 5.20 -19.50 -4.22
C LYS A 244 5.36 -20.17 -5.59
N GLN A 245 6.37 -21.03 -5.73
CA GLN A 245 6.50 -21.83 -6.95
C GLN A 245 5.34 -22.81 -7.02
N ALA A 246 4.72 -22.94 -8.20
CA ALA A 246 3.77 -24.01 -8.43
C ALA A 246 4.49 -25.34 -8.18
N GLU A 247 3.94 -26.17 -7.30
CA GLU A 247 4.43 -27.54 -7.14
C GLU A 247 4.26 -28.24 -8.49
N ALA A 248 5.37 -28.71 -9.05
CA ALA A 248 5.42 -29.40 -10.34
C ALA A 248 4.80 -30.80 -10.27
#